data_b448884f1efc39b9f9e8d97e01b82d22
#
_entry.id   b448884f1efc39b9f9e8d97e01b82d22
#
_cell.length_a   1.000
_cell.length_b   1.000
_cell.length_c   1.000
_cell.angle_alpha   90.00
_cell.angle_beta   90.00
_cell.angle_gamma   90.00
#
_symmetry.space_group_name_H-M   'P 1'
#
loop_
_entity.id
_entity.type
_entity.pdbx_description
1 polymer ?
#
loop_
_entity_poly.entity_id
_entity_poly.type
_entity_poly.pdbx_seq_one_letter_code
_entity_poly.pdbx_strand_id
1 'polypeptide(L)'
;MNTAAWQIPSYIARWFKELKPLALNQAAADPSRVGLFSVDMIAGFLSTGNLASERVGKLAQPVAQVFQKAYQQGIRTFVLFQDTHHPQTPEFDAFPRHAVAGTEESQTIPELRSLPFSKLFTVIEKNSLHPALDTGFDSWLDEHKYVNTAVVVGNCTDLCVYQMAMYLRLRANARNYRDYKVIVPANAVDTYDIAEGATDQSGVRAHPGDFFHQVFLYHMALNGMRVVRELT
;
A
#
# COMPACT_ATOMS: atom_id res chain seq x y z
N MET A 1 -14.22 32.67 -11.87
CA MET A 1 -12.93 32.08 -11.51
C MET A 1 -12.86 30.72 -12.16
N ASN A 2 -11.83 30.48 -12.93
CA ASN A 2 -11.70 29.25 -13.71
C ASN A 2 -11.33 28.13 -12.73
N THR A 3 -12.31 27.35 -12.30
CA THR A 3 -12.05 26.13 -11.55
C THR A 3 -11.39 25.13 -12.51
N ALA A 4 -10.07 25.24 -12.64
CA ALA A 4 -9.29 24.20 -13.27
C ALA A 4 -9.49 22.93 -12.40
N ALA A 5 -10.51 22.15 -12.74
CA ALA A 5 -10.67 20.84 -12.17
C ALA A 5 -9.33 20.12 -12.33
N TRP A 6 -8.86 19.43 -11.28
CA TRP A 6 -7.66 18.60 -11.31
C TRP A 6 -7.76 17.63 -12.50
N GLN A 7 -7.09 17.96 -13.59
CA GLN A 7 -7.17 17.14 -14.79
C GLN A 7 -5.96 16.23 -14.86
N ILE A 8 -6.24 14.94 -14.82
CA ILE A 8 -5.22 13.93 -15.11
C ILE A 8 -4.84 14.08 -16.59
N PRO A 9 -3.53 14.21 -16.92
CA PRO A 9 -3.09 14.24 -18.31
C PRO A 9 -3.67 13.05 -19.09
N SER A 10 -4.21 13.29 -20.27
CA SER A 10 -4.96 12.29 -21.04
C SER A 10 -4.19 11.00 -21.31
N TYR A 11 -2.87 11.09 -21.45
CA TYR A 11 -2.02 9.92 -21.66
C TYR A 11 -1.89 9.07 -20.38
N ILE A 12 -1.90 9.67 -19.19
CA ILE A 12 -1.90 8.90 -17.90
C ILE A 12 -3.24 8.21 -17.72
N ALA A 13 -4.35 8.93 -17.95
CA ALA A 13 -5.69 8.35 -17.85
C ALA A 13 -5.88 7.18 -18.85
N ARG A 14 -5.36 7.29 -20.07
CA ARG A 14 -5.37 6.22 -21.06
C ARG A 14 -4.52 5.04 -20.60
N TRP A 15 -3.28 5.27 -20.17
CA TRP A 15 -2.41 4.22 -19.64
C TRP A 15 -3.08 3.46 -18.51
N PHE A 16 -3.71 4.17 -17.57
CA PHE A 16 -4.40 3.54 -16.43
C PHE A 16 -5.56 2.64 -16.89
N LYS A 17 -6.37 3.09 -17.86
CA LYS A 17 -7.47 2.28 -18.45
C LYS A 17 -6.98 1.04 -19.20
N GLU A 18 -5.77 1.11 -19.75
CA GLU A 18 -5.16 0.02 -20.52
C GLU A 18 -4.39 -0.99 -19.66
N LEU A 19 -4.30 -0.78 -18.35
CA LEU A 19 -3.69 -1.75 -17.43
C LEU A 19 -4.32 -3.14 -17.60
N LYS A 20 -3.46 -4.15 -17.70
CA LYS A 20 -3.88 -5.54 -17.90
C LYS A 20 -3.84 -6.30 -16.58
N PRO A 21 -4.69 -7.32 -16.39
CA PRO A 21 -4.53 -8.24 -15.29
C PRO A 21 -3.23 -9.04 -15.44
N LEU A 22 -2.75 -9.56 -14.31
CA LEU A 22 -1.60 -10.46 -14.26
C LEU A 22 -1.99 -11.71 -13.47
N ALA A 23 -1.82 -12.87 -14.08
CA ALA A 23 -1.95 -14.10 -13.34
C ALA A 23 -0.80 -14.22 -12.32
N LEU A 24 -1.11 -14.54 -11.09
CA LEU A 24 -0.14 -14.53 -10.00
C LEU A 24 0.99 -15.57 -10.22
N ASN A 25 0.67 -16.70 -10.84
CA ASN A 25 1.66 -17.71 -11.25
C ASN A 25 2.62 -17.23 -12.35
N GLN A 26 2.24 -16.17 -13.09
CA GLN A 26 3.12 -15.51 -14.08
C GLN A 26 3.98 -14.41 -13.44
N ALA A 27 3.65 -13.97 -12.23
CA ALA A 27 4.45 -12.98 -11.49
C ALA A 27 5.81 -13.57 -11.09
N ALA A 28 5.81 -14.82 -10.63
CA ALA A 28 7.01 -15.60 -10.35
C ALA A 28 6.75 -17.09 -10.62
N ALA A 29 7.74 -17.77 -11.19
CA ALA A 29 7.68 -19.20 -11.44
C ALA A 29 7.70 -20.03 -10.13
N ASP A 30 8.33 -19.49 -9.10
CA ASP A 30 8.45 -20.10 -7.79
C ASP A 30 7.71 -19.25 -6.73
N PRO A 31 6.58 -19.72 -6.20
CA PRO A 31 5.81 -18.98 -5.19
C PRO A 31 6.56 -18.76 -3.88
N SER A 32 7.56 -19.57 -3.55
CA SER A 32 8.39 -19.38 -2.36
C SER A 32 9.23 -18.10 -2.42
N ARG A 33 9.44 -17.57 -3.62
CA ARG A 33 10.20 -16.33 -3.86
C ARG A 33 9.33 -15.07 -3.91
N VAL A 34 8.03 -15.20 -3.65
CA VAL A 34 7.09 -14.09 -3.64
C VAL A 34 6.79 -13.68 -2.20
N GLY A 35 6.92 -12.40 -1.90
CA GLY A 35 6.41 -11.76 -0.68
C GLY A 35 5.20 -10.89 -0.98
N LEU A 36 4.13 -11.03 -0.20
CA LEU A 36 2.99 -10.14 -0.21
C LEU A 36 3.12 -9.14 0.94
N PHE A 37 3.27 -7.87 0.59
CA PHE A 37 3.48 -6.75 1.50
C PHE A 37 2.21 -5.91 1.56
N SER A 38 1.52 -5.98 2.69
CA SER A 38 0.31 -5.19 2.95
C SER A 38 0.68 -3.94 3.73
N VAL A 39 0.19 -2.80 3.29
CA VAL A 39 0.49 -1.51 3.90
C VAL A 39 -0.80 -0.93 4.47
N ASP A 40 -0.80 -0.73 5.78
CA ASP A 40 -1.82 -0.02 6.55
C ASP A 40 -3.27 -0.50 6.32
N MET A 41 -3.43 -1.82 6.22
CA MET A 41 -4.75 -2.44 6.25
C MET A 41 -5.23 -2.59 7.70
N ILE A 42 -5.44 -1.44 8.36
CA ILE A 42 -5.81 -1.30 9.76
C ILE A 42 -7.14 -0.55 9.92
N ALA A 43 -7.79 -0.71 11.06
CA ALA A 43 -9.10 -0.09 11.32
C ALA A 43 -9.06 1.43 11.17
N GLY A 44 -7.96 2.07 11.57
CA GLY A 44 -7.80 3.53 11.59
C GLY A 44 -7.92 4.22 10.23
N PHE A 45 -7.66 3.51 9.13
CA PHE A 45 -7.80 4.04 7.77
C PHE A 45 -9.04 3.51 7.03
N LEU A 46 -9.56 2.34 7.44
CA LEU A 46 -10.64 1.71 6.70
C LEU A 46 -12.04 1.95 7.30
N SER A 47 -12.15 2.01 8.65
CA SER A 47 -13.47 1.97 9.28
C SER A 47 -13.65 2.86 10.52
N THR A 48 -12.57 3.21 11.23
CA THR A 48 -12.67 3.82 12.57
C THR A 48 -11.63 4.91 12.75
N GLY A 49 -12.02 6.06 13.29
CA GLY A 49 -11.08 7.14 13.63
C GLY A 49 -11.05 8.29 12.62
N ASN A 50 -10.12 9.22 12.88
CA ASN A 50 -10.08 10.51 12.20
C ASN A 50 -9.67 10.43 10.72
N LEU A 51 -8.94 9.38 10.33
CA LEU A 51 -8.47 9.17 8.95
C LEU A 51 -9.21 8.02 8.24
N ALA A 52 -10.25 7.47 8.86
CA ALA A 52 -11.09 6.46 8.22
C ALA A 52 -11.76 7.05 6.97
N SER A 53 -11.65 6.36 5.85
CA SER A 53 -12.18 6.79 4.57
C SER A 53 -13.01 5.67 3.94
N GLU A 54 -14.25 5.99 3.54
CA GLU A 54 -15.12 5.02 2.83
C GLU A 54 -14.44 4.50 1.55
N ARG A 55 -13.69 5.36 0.85
CA ARG A 55 -12.95 4.98 -0.36
C ARG A 55 -11.88 3.95 -0.04
N VAL A 56 -11.07 4.19 0.99
CA VAL A 56 -10.03 3.25 1.46
C VAL A 56 -10.66 1.99 2.04
N GLY A 57 -11.80 2.11 2.74
CA GLY A 57 -12.55 0.97 3.28
C GLY A 57 -12.95 -0.06 2.21
N LYS A 58 -13.19 0.36 0.97
CA LYS A 58 -13.49 -0.54 -0.16
C LYS A 58 -12.33 -1.48 -0.52
N LEU A 59 -11.11 -1.22 -0.03
CA LEU A 59 -9.95 -2.09 -0.25
C LEU A 59 -10.01 -3.40 0.56
N ALA A 60 -10.79 -3.47 1.63
CA ALA A 60 -10.83 -4.63 2.52
C ALA A 60 -11.01 -5.95 1.76
N GLN A 61 -12.01 -6.03 0.89
CA GLN A 61 -12.30 -7.24 0.14
C GLN A 61 -11.30 -7.52 -0.99
N PRO A 62 -10.93 -6.57 -1.87
CA PRO A 62 -9.90 -6.78 -2.89
C PRO A 62 -8.57 -7.26 -2.30
N VAL A 63 -8.10 -6.67 -1.21
CA VAL A 63 -6.84 -7.06 -0.57
C VAL A 63 -6.97 -8.47 0.04
N ALA A 64 -8.06 -8.77 0.77
CA ALA A 64 -8.28 -10.12 1.31
C ALA A 64 -8.31 -11.19 0.19
N GLN A 65 -8.89 -10.88 -0.97
CA GLN A 65 -8.88 -11.78 -2.13
C GLN A 65 -7.46 -12.01 -2.68
N VAL A 66 -6.63 -10.96 -2.73
CA VAL A 66 -5.21 -11.11 -3.12
C VAL A 66 -4.48 -12.04 -2.15
N PHE A 67 -4.69 -11.89 -0.83
CA PHE A 67 -4.12 -12.78 0.18
C PHE A 67 -4.55 -14.24 -0.01
N GLN A 68 -5.85 -14.47 -0.22
CA GLN A 68 -6.39 -15.82 -0.43
C GLN A 68 -5.81 -16.47 -1.70
N LYS A 69 -5.79 -15.74 -2.83
CA LYS A 69 -5.19 -16.22 -4.09
C LYS A 69 -3.71 -16.53 -3.90
N ALA A 70 -2.96 -15.65 -3.24
CA ALA A 70 -1.55 -15.85 -2.97
C ALA A 70 -1.30 -17.13 -2.16
N TYR A 71 -2.07 -17.35 -1.10
CA TYR A 71 -1.99 -18.57 -0.29
C TYR A 71 -2.32 -19.84 -1.10
N GLN A 72 -3.38 -19.80 -1.92
CA GLN A 72 -3.79 -20.91 -2.80
C GLN A 72 -2.71 -21.23 -3.84
N GLN A 73 -1.97 -20.23 -4.32
CA GLN A 73 -0.85 -20.39 -5.25
C GLN A 73 0.46 -20.85 -4.57
N GLY A 74 0.46 -21.10 -3.27
CA GLY A 74 1.64 -21.59 -2.55
C GLY A 74 2.53 -20.51 -1.95
N ILE A 75 2.18 -19.23 -2.04
CA ILE A 75 2.91 -18.15 -1.36
C ILE A 75 2.72 -18.29 0.15
N ARG A 76 3.80 -18.09 0.92
CA ARG A 76 3.80 -18.22 2.39
C ARG A 76 4.42 -17.03 3.10
N THR A 77 4.99 -16.08 2.37
CA THR A 77 5.58 -14.86 2.92
C THR A 77 4.56 -13.72 2.85
N PHE A 78 3.99 -13.38 4.01
CA PHE A 78 3.01 -12.31 4.19
C PHE A 78 3.52 -11.34 5.25
N VAL A 79 3.74 -10.08 4.89
CA VAL A 79 4.23 -9.05 5.80
C VAL A 79 3.25 -7.88 5.82
N LEU A 80 2.76 -7.54 7.00
CA LEU A 80 1.82 -6.46 7.23
C LEU A 80 2.55 -5.30 7.89
N PHE A 81 2.60 -4.16 7.22
CA PHE A 81 3.12 -2.91 7.76
C PHE A 81 1.94 -2.12 8.29
N GLN A 82 2.04 -1.65 9.54
CA GLN A 82 0.91 -1.05 10.21
C GLN A 82 1.35 0.19 11.00
N ASP A 83 0.70 1.31 10.74
CA ASP A 83 0.88 2.48 11.58
C ASP A 83 0.52 2.13 13.02
N THR A 84 1.49 2.36 13.89
CA THR A 84 1.38 2.16 15.34
C THR A 84 2.11 3.31 16.01
N HIS A 85 1.45 4.48 15.96
CA HIS A 85 2.09 5.73 16.32
C HIS A 85 2.31 5.89 17.81
N HIS A 86 3.50 6.42 18.15
CA HIS A 86 3.72 6.95 19.48
C HIS A 86 2.75 8.12 19.74
N PRO A 87 2.17 8.23 20.94
CA PRO A 87 1.18 9.28 21.24
C PRO A 87 1.64 10.73 21.01
N GLN A 88 2.93 10.96 20.88
CA GLN A 88 3.57 12.26 20.69
C GLN A 88 4.38 12.32 19.38
N THR A 89 4.04 11.51 18.39
CA THR A 89 4.74 11.56 17.10
C THR A 89 4.58 12.94 16.45
N PRO A 90 5.66 13.50 15.85
CA PRO A 90 5.59 14.74 15.07
C PRO A 90 4.67 14.65 13.85
N GLU A 91 4.32 13.45 13.41
CA GLU A 91 3.42 13.26 12.28
C GLU A 91 2.03 13.85 12.53
N PHE A 92 1.62 13.95 13.80
CA PHE A 92 0.35 14.57 14.19
C PHE A 92 0.31 16.09 14.02
N ASP A 93 1.43 16.73 13.69
CA ASP A 93 1.46 18.14 13.26
C ASP A 93 0.98 18.30 11.81
N ALA A 94 1.08 17.23 10.99
CA ALA A 94 0.68 17.24 9.60
C ALA A 94 -0.65 16.50 9.34
N PHE A 95 -0.96 15.49 10.16
CA PHE A 95 -2.17 14.67 10.06
C PHE A 95 -2.93 14.66 11.39
N PRO A 96 -4.27 14.58 11.38
CA PRO A 96 -5.04 14.30 12.58
C PRO A 96 -4.50 13.08 13.34
N ARG A 97 -4.60 13.10 14.67
CA ARG A 97 -4.20 11.96 15.51
C ARG A 97 -4.90 10.69 15.06
N HIS A 98 -4.16 9.64 14.78
CA HIS A 98 -4.64 8.38 14.23
C HIS A 98 -3.74 7.21 14.64
N ALA A 99 -4.23 5.98 14.51
CA ALA A 99 -3.50 4.72 14.66
C ALA A 99 -2.51 4.70 15.84
N VAL A 100 -2.90 5.27 16.99
CA VAL A 100 -2.03 5.30 18.17
C VAL A 100 -1.83 3.89 18.70
N ALA A 101 -0.62 3.59 19.14
CA ALA A 101 -0.26 2.30 19.71
C ALA A 101 -1.24 1.86 20.80
N GLY A 102 -1.69 0.61 20.73
CA GLY A 102 -2.63 0.00 21.67
C GLY A 102 -4.10 0.40 21.49
N THR A 103 -4.44 1.20 20.48
CA THR A 103 -5.84 1.52 20.15
C THR A 103 -6.40 0.56 19.09
N GLU A 104 -7.73 0.57 18.93
CA GLU A 104 -8.40 -0.19 17.87
C GLU A 104 -7.94 0.25 16.48
N GLU A 105 -7.66 1.53 16.30
CA GLU A 105 -7.23 2.09 15.02
C GLU A 105 -5.96 1.45 14.48
N SER A 106 -5.01 1.02 15.35
CA SER A 106 -3.76 0.36 14.94
C SER A 106 -3.92 -1.14 14.64
N GLN A 107 -5.11 -1.71 14.79
CA GLN A 107 -5.32 -3.15 14.61
C GLN A 107 -5.59 -3.52 13.15
N THR A 108 -5.02 -4.66 12.73
CA THR A 108 -5.34 -5.28 11.43
C THR A 108 -6.84 -5.44 11.26
N ILE A 109 -7.36 -5.15 10.07
CA ILE A 109 -8.80 -5.33 9.76
C ILE A 109 -9.25 -6.79 9.91
N PRO A 110 -10.53 -7.01 10.27
CA PRO A 110 -11.08 -8.35 10.46
C PRO A 110 -10.93 -9.25 9.24
N GLU A 111 -11.07 -8.71 8.03
CA GLU A 111 -10.99 -9.45 6.76
C GLU A 111 -9.63 -10.13 6.55
N LEU A 112 -8.55 -9.57 7.08
CA LEU A 112 -7.23 -10.19 7.06
C LEU A 112 -7.00 -11.07 8.30
N ARG A 113 -7.34 -10.56 9.48
CA ARG A 113 -7.12 -11.24 10.74
C ARG A 113 -7.85 -12.60 10.82
N SER A 114 -9.02 -12.72 10.19
CA SER A 114 -9.83 -13.94 10.18
C SER A 114 -9.42 -14.98 9.12
N LEU A 115 -8.42 -14.69 8.30
CA LEU A 115 -7.95 -15.64 7.29
C LEU A 115 -7.38 -16.90 7.97
N PRO A 116 -7.70 -18.12 7.49
CA PRO A 116 -7.27 -19.37 8.13
C PRO A 116 -5.74 -19.50 8.27
N PHE A 117 -5.00 -18.77 7.47
CA PHE A 117 -3.53 -18.76 7.44
C PHE A 117 -2.92 -17.49 8.04
N SER A 118 -3.69 -16.68 8.77
CA SER A 118 -3.20 -15.44 9.41
C SER A 118 -2.03 -15.66 10.36
N LYS A 119 -1.82 -16.88 10.85
CA LYS A 119 -0.63 -17.27 11.63
C LYS A 119 0.70 -17.14 10.87
N LEU A 120 0.65 -17.05 9.53
CA LEU A 120 1.83 -16.82 8.70
C LEU A 120 2.19 -15.32 8.60
N PHE A 121 1.38 -14.44 9.13
CA PHE A 121 1.59 -13.00 9.01
C PHE A 121 2.73 -12.54 9.93
N THR A 122 3.71 -11.87 9.35
CA THR A 122 4.68 -11.07 10.08
C THR A 122 4.14 -9.64 10.12
N VAL A 123 3.90 -9.12 11.32
CA VAL A 123 3.49 -7.71 11.50
C VAL A 123 4.72 -6.88 11.80
N ILE A 124 4.89 -5.80 11.07
CA ILE A 124 5.93 -4.79 11.28
C ILE A 124 5.22 -3.46 11.58
N GLU A 125 5.31 -3.05 12.82
CA GLU A 125 4.80 -1.77 13.28
C GLU A 125 5.71 -0.64 12.82
N LYS A 126 5.12 0.48 12.37
CA LYS A 126 5.86 1.67 11.94
C LYS A 126 5.29 2.93 12.57
N ASN A 127 6.15 3.90 12.86
CA ASN A 127 5.78 5.19 13.45
C ASN A 127 5.92 6.35 12.45
N SER A 128 5.91 6.03 11.17
CA SER A 128 5.98 7.02 10.08
C SER A 128 5.47 6.43 8.77
N LEU A 129 5.26 7.29 7.76
CA LEU A 129 4.87 6.86 6.42
C LEU A 129 5.84 5.85 5.78
N HIS A 130 7.12 5.88 6.18
CA HIS A 130 8.13 5.04 5.54
C HIS A 130 8.28 3.70 6.26
N PRO A 131 8.18 2.55 5.54
CA PRO A 131 8.10 1.23 6.16
C PRO A 131 9.42 0.73 6.76
N ALA A 132 10.56 1.31 6.37
CA ALA A 132 11.88 0.81 6.76
C ALA A 132 12.61 1.69 7.78
N LEU A 133 12.08 2.87 8.13
CA LEU A 133 12.69 3.73 9.13
C LEU A 133 12.35 3.21 10.53
N ASP A 134 13.40 2.83 11.28
CA ASP A 134 13.30 2.32 12.67
C ASP A 134 12.36 1.10 12.87
N THR A 135 12.21 0.25 11.81
CA THR A 135 11.28 -0.89 11.85
C THR A 135 11.96 -2.26 11.78
N GLY A 136 13.25 -2.33 11.54
CA GLY A 136 13.95 -3.59 11.28
C GLY A 136 13.66 -4.22 9.90
N PHE A 137 12.89 -3.58 9.05
CA PHE A 137 12.50 -4.15 7.75
C PHE A 137 13.69 -4.39 6.80
N ASP A 138 14.70 -3.52 6.81
CA ASP A 138 15.90 -3.75 5.97
C ASP A 138 16.65 -5.02 6.39
N SER A 139 16.78 -5.27 7.69
CA SER A 139 17.36 -6.51 8.23
C SER A 139 16.50 -7.71 7.87
N TRP A 140 15.18 -7.61 8.00
CA TRP A 140 14.26 -8.67 7.58
C TRP A 140 14.44 -9.03 6.10
N LEU A 141 14.57 -8.03 5.21
CA LEU A 141 14.85 -8.27 3.79
C LEU A 141 16.21 -8.93 3.55
N ASP A 142 17.22 -8.64 4.39
CA ASP A 142 18.52 -9.29 4.32
C ASP A 142 18.49 -10.75 4.77
N GLU A 143 17.63 -11.10 5.69
CA GLU A 143 17.38 -12.49 6.12
C GLU A 143 16.54 -13.27 5.09
N HIS A 144 15.70 -12.56 4.33
CA HIS A 144 14.76 -13.14 3.35
C HIS A 144 15.17 -12.86 1.88
N LYS A 145 16.47 -12.93 1.58
CA LYS A 145 17.02 -12.65 0.22
C LYS A 145 16.46 -13.57 -0.87
N TYR A 146 15.86 -14.67 -0.51
CA TYR A 146 15.17 -15.55 -1.44
C TYR A 146 13.91 -14.91 -2.02
N VAL A 147 13.28 -13.96 -1.33
CA VAL A 147 12.15 -13.17 -1.84
C VAL A 147 12.67 -12.16 -2.84
N ASN A 148 12.37 -12.38 -4.12
CA ASN A 148 12.78 -11.49 -5.21
C ASN A 148 11.59 -10.91 -5.99
N THR A 149 10.38 -11.22 -5.59
CA THR A 149 9.16 -10.67 -6.16
C THR A 149 8.28 -10.15 -5.02
N ALA A 150 8.11 -8.85 -4.97
CA ALA A 150 7.28 -8.17 -3.98
C ALA A 150 5.95 -7.76 -4.61
N VAL A 151 4.84 -8.20 -4.04
CA VAL A 151 3.50 -7.68 -4.33
C VAL A 151 3.13 -6.71 -3.23
N VAL A 152 2.84 -5.45 -3.60
CA VAL A 152 2.49 -4.39 -2.63
C VAL A 152 1.03 -4.03 -2.77
N VAL A 153 0.28 -4.09 -1.66
CA VAL A 153 -1.16 -3.79 -1.58
C VAL A 153 -1.45 -2.91 -0.36
N GLY A 154 -2.63 -2.27 -0.33
CA GLY A 154 -3.08 -1.47 0.81
C GLY A 154 -3.21 0.01 0.51
N ASN A 155 -2.93 0.87 1.50
CA ASN A 155 -3.16 2.32 1.40
C ASN A 155 -2.06 3.14 2.12
N CYS A 156 -1.92 4.41 1.83
CA CYS A 156 -2.48 5.12 0.67
C CYS A 156 -1.53 5.04 -0.50
N THR A 157 -2.07 4.97 -1.73
CA THR A 157 -1.29 4.81 -2.97
C THR A 157 -0.12 5.80 -3.08
N ASP A 158 -0.35 7.05 -2.73
CA ASP A 158 0.58 8.19 -2.85
C ASP A 158 1.42 8.44 -1.59
N LEU A 159 1.13 7.75 -0.49
CA LEU A 159 1.84 7.87 0.79
C LEU A 159 2.58 6.58 1.14
N CYS A 160 2.10 5.80 2.09
CA CYS A 160 2.79 4.63 2.62
C CYS A 160 3.04 3.54 1.56
N VAL A 161 2.08 3.28 0.66
CA VAL A 161 2.25 2.33 -0.46
C VAL A 161 3.36 2.80 -1.42
N TYR A 162 3.36 4.09 -1.77
CA TYR A 162 4.40 4.68 -2.60
C TYR A 162 5.78 4.53 -1.95
N GLN A 163 5.90 4.89 -0.66
CA GLN A 163 7.16 4.75 0.09
C GLN A 163 7.65 3.29 0.11
N MET A 164 6.75 2.33 0.34
CA MET A 164 7.08 0.91 0.31
C MET A 164 7.58 0.47 -1.06
N ALA A 165 6.84 0.75 -2.11
CA ALA A 165 7.17 0.33 -3.45
C ALA A 165 8.49 0.95 -3.94
N MET A 166 8.69 2.25 -3.69
CA MET A 166 9.93 2.96 -4.01
C MET A 166 11.12 2.42 -3.21
N TYR A 167 10.96 2.20 -1.91
CA TYR A 167 12.03 1.65 -1.08
C TYR A 167 12.52 0.30 -1.62
N LEU A 168 11.60 -0.63 -1.89
CA LEU A 168 11.93 -1.95 -2.43
C LEU A 168 12.66 -1.85 -3.77
N ARG A 169 12.18 -0.98 -4.67
CA ARG A 169 12.79 -0.79 -6.00
C ARG A 169 14.17 -0.15 -5.90
N LEU A 170 14.29 0.94 -5.13
CA LEU A 170 15.56 1.67 -4.99
C LEU A 170 16.60 0.84 -4.25
N ARG A 171 16.20 0.09 -3.22
CA ARG A 171 17.09 -0.87 -2.53
C ARG A 171 17.61 -1.92 -3.50
N ALA A 172 16.76 -2.49 -4.32
CA ALA A 172 17.17 -3.47 -5.33
C ALA A 172 18.13 -2.86 -6.36
N ASN A 173 17.88 -1.62 -6.79
CA ASN A 173 18.79 -0.89 -7.69
C ASN A 173 20.15 -0.66 -7.04
N ALA A 174 20.17 -0.15 -5.81
CA ALA A 174 21.43 0.15 -5.07
C ALA A 174 22.27 -1.10 -4.80
N ARG A 175 21.59 -2.26 -4.63
CA ARG A 175 22.26 -3.55 -4.37
C ARG A 175 22.48 -4.39 -5.65
N ASN A 176 22.15 -3.86 -6.83
CA ASN A 176 22.25 -4.54 -8.13
C ASN A 176 21.46 -5.86 -8.22
N TYR A 177 20.30 -5.93 -7.56
CA TYR A 177 19.40 -7.08 -7.65
C TYR A 177 18.57 -7.02 -8.95
N ARG A 178 19.12 -7.55 -10.05
CA ARG A 178 18.54 -7.44 -11.41
C ARG A 178 17.16 -8.11 -11.53
N ASP A 179 16.96 -9.22 -10.83
CA ASP A 179 15.75 -10.04 -10.93
C ASP A 179 14.67 -9.65 -9.90
N TYR A 180 14.90 -8.58 -9.14
CA TYR A 180 13.95 -8.13 -8.14
C TYR A 180 12.78 -7.40 -8.80
N LYS A 181 11.56 -7.89 -8.56
CA LYS A 181 10.33 -7.33 -9.11
C LYS A 181 9.50 -6.70 -8.00
N VAL A 182 8.92 -5.53 -8.30
CA VAL A 182 7.88 -4.92 -7.47
C VAL A 182 6.62 -4.82 -8.32
N ILE A 183 5.53 -5.42 -7.84
CA ILE A 183 4.24 -5.51 -8.53
C ILE A 183 3.21 -4.79 -7.67
N VAL A 184 2.45 -3.89 -8.29
CA VAL A 184 1.39 -3.12 -7.63
C VAL A 184 0.08 -3.35 -8.39
N PRO A 185 -0.87 -4.11 -7.83
CA PRO A 185 -2.19 -4.29 -8.43
C PRO A 185 -3.07 -3.06 -8.12
N ALA A 186 -3.45 -2.32 -9.16
CA ALA A 186 -4.19 -1.06 -9.03
C ALA A 186 -5.55 -1.20 -8.31
N ASN A 187 -6.20 -2.35 -8.40
CA ASN A 187 -7.46 -2.62 -7.70
C ASN A 187 -7.31 -2.99 -6.21
N ALA A 188 -6.07 -3.20 -5.75
CA ALA A 188 -5.77 -3.56 -4.35
C ALA A 188 -4.90 -2.50 -3.64
N VAL A 189 -4.82 -1.32 -4.22
CA VAL A 189 -4.30 -0.10 -3.59
C VAL A 189 -5.26 1.05 -3.87
N ASP A 190 -5.39 2.01 -2.95
CA ASP A 190 -6.14 3.25 -3.16
C ASP A 190 -5.69 4.31 -2.16
N THR A 191 -6.25 5.51 -2.26
CA THR A 191 -5.99 6.63 -1.35
C THR A 191 -7.30 7.31 -0.96
N TYR A 192 -7.26 8.20 0.02
CA TYR A 192 -8.42 8.97 0.44
C TYR A 192 -8.76 10.09 -0.56
N ASP A 193 -9.94 10.67 -0.42
CA ASP A 193 -10.42 11.78 -1.25
C ASP A 193 -11.01 12.88 -0.38
N ILE A 194 -10.52 14.12 -0.54
CA ILE A 194 -10.99 15.30 0.18
C ILE A 194 -11.27 16.41 -0.82
N ALA A 195 -12.52 16.80 -0.91
CA ALA A 195 -12.96 17.88 -1.79
C ALA A 195 -12.36 19.24 -1.37
N GLU A 196 -12.13 20.13 -2.35
CA GLU A 196 -11.56 21.47 -2.12
C GLU A 196 -12.38 22.30 -1.09
N GLY A 197 -13.70 22.19 -1.10
CA GLY A 197 -14.56 22.91 -0.16
C GLY A 197 -14.63 22.34 1.27
N ALA A 198 -14.09 21.15 1.51
CA ALA A 198 -14.08 20.53 2.83
C ALA A 198 -12.93 21.03 3.72
N THR A 199 -11.97 21.80 3.16
CA THR A 199 -10.74 22.21 3.83
C THR A 199 -10.92 23.33 4.84
N ASP A 200 -12.00 24.12 4.75
CA ASP A 200 -12.17 25.37 5.51
C ASP A 200 -12.47 25.14 7.00
N GLN A 201 -12.82 23.93 7.40
CA GLN A 201 -13.25 23.63 8.79
C GLN A 201 -12.24 22.82 9.61
N SER A 202 -11.28 22.11 8.97
CA SER A 202 -10.40 21.17 9.65
C SER A 202 -8.90 21.43 9.48
N GLY A 203 -8.50 22.45 8.69
CA GLY A 203 -7.10 22.66 8.33
C GLY A 203 -6.50 21.59 7.38
N VAL A 204 -7.27 20.58 7.01
CA VAL A 204 -6.87 19.52 6.10
C VAL A 204 -6.87 20.04 4.67
N ARG A 205 -5.87 19.69 3.89
CA ARG A 205 -5.76 20.11 2.48
C ARG A 205 -6.64 19.26 1.58
N ALA A 206 -7.18 19.86 0.51
CA ALA A 206 -7.87 19.11 -0.55
C ALA A 206 -6.95 18.04 -1.13
N HIS A 207 -7.51 16.85 -1.34
CA HIS A 207 -6.78 15.70 -1.83
C HIS A 207 -7.63 14.97 -2.89
N PRO A 208 -7.45 15.29 -4.18
CA PRO A 208 -8.18 14.64 -5.25
C PRO A 208 -7.69 13.20 -5.45
N GLY A 209 -8.39 12.25 -4.83
CA GLY A 209 -7.97 10.85 -4.73
C GLY A 209 -7.71 10.19 -6.08
N ASP A 210 -8.57 10.37 -7.08
CA ASP A 210 -8.37 9.81 -8.42
C ASP A 210 -7.11 10.34 -9.10
N PHE A 211 -6.80 11.63 -8.90
CA PHE A 211 -5.61 12.25 -9.44
C PHE A 211 -4.35 11.64 -8.81
N PHE A 212 -4.26 11.64 -7.49
CA PHE A 212 -3.10 11.11 -6.79
C PHE A 212 -2.93 9.62 -7.03
N HIS A 213 -4.00 8.84 -6.98
CA HIS A 213 -3.94 7.40 -7.25
C HIS A 213 -3.34 7.11 -8.63
N GLN A 214 -3.85 7.71 -9.71
CA GLN A 214 -3.38 7.43 -11.05
C GLN A 214 -1.98 7.98 -11.32
N VAL A 215 -1.68 9.20 -10.84
CA VAL A 215 -0.37 9.84 -11.03
C VAL A 215 0.73 9.08 -10.30
N PHE A 216 0.50 8.67 -9.07
CA PHE A 216 1.50 7.92 -8.29
C PHE A 216 1.69 6.49 -8.81
N LEU A 217 0.64 5.81 -9.24
CA LEU A 217 0.80 4.53 -9.95
C LEU A 217 1.61 4.68 -11.23
N TYR A 218 1.34 5.73 -12.02
CA TYR A 218 2.12 6.02 -13.22
C TYR A 218 3.58 6.31 -12.87
N HIS A 219 3.83 7.08 -11.79
CA HIS A 219 5.19 7.37 -11.33
C HIS A 219 5.93 6.11 -10.85
N MET A 220 5.25 5.20 -10.16
CA MET A 220 5.82 3.89 -9.82
C MET A 220 6.21 3.12 -11.09
N ALA A 221 5.36 3.10 -12.12
CA ALA A 221 5.67 2.46 -13.40
C ALA A 221 6.90 3.08 -14.08
N LEU A 222 7.03 4.42 -14.07
CA LEU A 222 8.23 5.12 -14.58
C LEU A 222 9.51 4.71 -13.85
N ASN A 223 9.42 4.31 -12.58
CA ASN A 223 10.53 3.84 -11.78
C ASN A 223 10.77 2.31 -11.90
N GLY A 224 10.15 1.66 -12.88
CA GLY A 224 10.39 0.25 -13.20
C GLY A 224 9.59 -0.75 -12.37
N MET A 225 8.55 -0.31 -11.67
CA MET A 225 7.61 -1.21 -11.02
C MET A 225 6.57 -1.70 -12.00
N ARG A 226 6.10 -2.92 -11.84
CA ARG A 226 5.04 -3.49 -12.65
C ARG A 226 3.68 -3.15 -12.06
N VAL A 227 3.05 -2.10 -12.54
CA VAL A 227 1.67 -1.78 -12.19
C VAL A 227 0.75 -2.62 -13.09
N VAL A 228 -0.21 -3.30 -12.48
CA VAL A 228 -1.19 -4.15 -13.18
C VAL A 228 -2.59 -3.79 -12.75
N ARG A 229 -3.60 -4.10 -13.58
CA ARG A 229 -4.99 -3.81 -13.19
C ARG A 229 -5.39 -4.58 -11.94
N GLU A 230 -5.11 -5.87 -11.92
CA GLU A 230 -5.45 -6.80 -10.83
C GLU A 230 -4.57 -8.06 -10.91
N LEU A 231 -4.52 -8.82 -9.81
CA LEU A 231 -3.95 -10.17 -9.79
C LEU A 231 -5.06 -11.22 -9.92
N THR A 232 -4.89 -12.15 -10.87
CA THR A 232 -5.82 -13.23 -11.14
C THR A 232 -5.23 -14.60 -10.84
#